data_9bb61bb2898df3840356df5dacd2aec2
#
_entry.id   9bb61bb2898df3840356df5dacd2aec2
#
_cell.length_a   1.000
_cell.length_b   1.000
_cell.length_c   1.000
_cell.angle_alpha   90.00
_cell.angle_beta   90.00
_cell.angle_gamma   90.00
#
_symmetry.space_group_name_H-M   'P 1'
#
loop_
_entity.id
_entity.type
_entity.pdbx_description
1 polymer ?
#
loop_
_entity_poly.entity_id
_entity_poly.type
_entity_poly.pdbx_seq_one_letter_code
_entity_poly.pdbx_strand_id
1 'polypeptide(L)'
;MSILNTMKRRLKNGGSGKTQTAKAAQADSLLRLLVAFILIVVLFAALVARFVYLQVFRHDDFSGQASSNRITLIPTPPVRGEIVDVNGVPLAKNYPVFSLEVIPSRIEGKMEDVIESLRKYVDITPTDLKRFYKYRESYRKFENIPLKLRLTDEEAAKLSVHLNEFKGVEVNSRTFREYPYGKLTSHFLGYIGRISDKDQEILEEEGLTALYRGSTHIGKSGLEKYYEPQLHGAPGYQEVEKDAYGN
;
A
#
# COMPACT_ATOMS: atom_id res chain seq x y z
N MET A 1 -28.32 70.75 -72.98
CA MET A 1 -27.77 70.94 -71.60
C MET A 1 -28.45 70.08 -70.53
N SER A 2 -29.33 69.11 -70.88
CA SER A 2 -30.12 68.35 -69.92
C SER A 2 -29.53 66.94 -69.54
N ILE A 3 -28.72 66.30 -70.37
CA ILE A 3 -28.26 64.93 -70.20
C ILE A 3 -27.05 64.83 -69.22
N LEU A 4 -26.20 65.84 -69.14
CA LEU A 4 -25.02 65.85 -68.25
C LEU A 4 -25.40 66.04 -66.77
N ASN A 5 -26.51 66.69 -66.44
CA ASN A 5 -26.99 66.86 -65.07
C ASN A 5 -27.60 65.59 -64.48
N THR A 6 -28.20 64.76 -65.33
CA THR A 6 -28.84 63.48 -64.92
C THR A 6 -27.75 62.42 -64.62
N MET A 7 -26.68 62.42 -65.39
CA MET A 7 -25.54 61.51 -65.14
C MET A 7 -24.78 61.85 -63.86
N LYS A 8 -24.53 63.13 -63.54
CA LYS A 8 -23.88 63.56 -62.29
C LYS A 8 -24.70 63.21 -61.03
N ARG A 9 -26.06 63.25 -61.16
CA ARG A 9 -26.90 62.83 -60.00
C ARG A 9 -26.91 61.30 -59.74
N ARG A 10 -26.80 60.45 -60.79
CA ARG A 10 -26.67 59.00 -60.62
C ARG A 10 -25.35 58.54 -60.04
N LEU A 11 -24.27 59.19 -60.36
CA LEU A 11 -22.92 58.86 -59.79
C LEU A 11 -22.81 59.32 -58.35
N LYS A 12 -23.53 60.39 -57.93
CA LYS A 12 -23.45 60.86 -56.55
C LYS A 12 -24.32 60.03 -55.57
N ASN A 13 -25.38 59.42 -56.07
CA ASN A 13 -26.25 58.56 -55.22
C ASN A 13 -25.76 57.11 -55.16
N GLY A 14 -24.93 56.63 -56.09
CA GLY A 14 -24.43 55.23 -56.09
C GLY A 14 -23.27 54.97 -55.08
N GLY A 15 -22.60 56.04 -54.64
CA GLY A 15 -21.45 55.93 -53.70
C GLY A 15 -21.82 55.92 -52.19
N SER A 16 -22.90 56.62 -51.83
CA SER A 16 -23.29 56.82 -50.44
C SER A 16 -23.99 55.57 -49.84
N GLY A 17 -24.70 54.78 -50.66
CA GLY A 17 -25.37 53.55 -50.17
C GLY A 17 -24.47 52.42 -49.91
N LYS A 18 -23.40 52.24 -50.71
CA LYS A 18 -22.42 51.14 -50.51
C LYS A 18 -21.50 51.35 -49.30
N THR A 19 -21.18 52.59 -48.97
CA THR A 19 -20.37 52.92 -47.78
C THR A 19 -21.17 52.81 -46.47
N GLN A 20 -22.47 53.09 -46.49
CA GLN A 20 -23.35 52.92 -45.32
C GLN A 20 -23.65 51.43 -45.04
N THR A 21 -23.90 50.63 -46.05
CA THR A 21 -24.13 49.19 -45.90
C THR A 21 -22.80 48.43 -45.43
N ALA A 22 -21.65 48.89 -45.96
CA ALA A 22 -20.35 48.32 -45.52
C ALA A 22 -20.05 48.68 -44.06
N LYS A 23 -20.34 49.92 -43.62
CA LYS A 23 -20.18 50.33 -42.22
C LYS A 23 -21.13 49.61 -41.26
N ALA A 24 -22.39 49.38 -41.69
CA ALA A 24 -23.36 48.62 -40.91
C ALA A 24 -22.95 47.14 -40.79
N ALA A 25 -22.51 46.51 -41.87
CA ALA A 25 -22.00 45.13 -41.86
C ALA A 25 -20.72 44.98 -41.01
N GLN A 26 -19.88 46.00 -41.00
CA GLN A 26 -18.65 46.03 -40.16
C GLN A 26 -18.99 46.24 -38.67
N ALA A 27 -20.00 47.05 -38.36
CA ALA A 27 -20.49 47.20 -36.98
C ALA A 27 -21.14 45.93 -36.45
N ASP A 28 -21.94 45.22 -37.28
CA ASP A 28 -22.53 43.92 -36.90
C ASP A 28 -21.47 42.82 -36.67
N SER A 29 -20.41 42.83 -37.48
CA SER A 29 -19.29 41.88 -37.27
C SER A 29 -18.51 42.17 -36.01
N LEU A 30 -18.26 43.43 -35.70
CA LEU A 30 -17.62 43.86 -34.46
C LEU A 30 -18.45 43.50 -33.22
N LEU A 31 -19.78 43.71 -33.31
CA LEU A 31 -20.68 43.34 -32.22
C LEU A 31 -20.68 41.83 -31.97
N ARG A 32 -20.68 41.02 -33.00
CA ARG A 32 -20.58 39.55 -32.89
C ARG A 32 -19.27 39.12 -32.27
N LEU A 33 -18.14 39.72 -32.66
CA LEU A 33 -16.83 39.46 -32.07
C LEU A 33 -16.77 39.87 -30.60
N LEU A 34 -17.38 41.01 -30.26
CA LEU A 34 -17.42 41.49 -28.87
C LEU A 34 -18.27 40.58 -27.98
N VAL A 35 -19.44 40.15 -28.50
CA VAL A 35 -20.30 39.17 -27.80
C VAL A 35 -19.58 37.83 -27.60
N ALA A 36 -18.90 37.34 -28.64
CA ALA A 36 -18.10 36.11 -28.53
C ALA A 36 -16.95 36.27 -27.52
N PHE A 37 -16.27 37.40 -27.51
CA PHE A 37 -15.21 37.70 -26.55
C PHE A 37 -15.74 37.74 -25.11
N ILE A 38 -16.86 38.44 -24.88
CA ILE A 38 -17.49 38.48 -23.54
C ILE A 38 -17.91 37.08 -23.10
N LEU A 39 -18.47 36.27 -23.99
CA LEU A 39 -18.82 34.87 -23.68
C LEU A 39 -17.60 34.06 -23.22
N ILE A 40 -16.49 34.17 -23.95
CA ILE A 40 -15.24 33.50 -23.60
C ILE A 40 -14.74 33.96 -22.22
N VAL A 41 -14.74 35.27 -21.96
CA VAL A 41 -14.31 35.81 -20.65
C VAL A 41 -15.22 35.33 -19.52
N VAL A 42 -16.54 35.26 -19.73
CA VAL A 42 -17.47 34.74 -18.71
C VAL A 42 -17.22 33.26 -18.44
N LEU A 43 -17.05 32.47 -19.50
CA LEU A 43 -16.73 31.03 -19.34
C LEU A 43 -15.41 30.83 -18.62
N PHE A 44 -14.39 31.63 -18.96
CA PHE A 44 -13.10 31.59 -18.30
C PHE A 44 -13.20 32.00 -16.82
N ALA A 45 -13.92 33.04 -16.50
CA ALA A 45 -14.18 33.48 -15.14
C ALA A 45 -14.92 32.40 -14.33
N ALA A 46 -15.90 31.73 -14.92
CA ALA A 46 -16.60 30.60 -14.29
C ALA A 46 -15.65 29.43 -14.01
N LEU A 47 -14.72 29.15 -14.92
CA LEU A 47 -13.71 28.10 -14.76
C LEU A 47 -12.71 28.45 -13.64
N VAL A 48 -12.24 29.70 -13.58
CA VAL A 48 -11.39 30.19 -12.50
C VAL A 48 -12.11 30.14 -11.15
N ALA A 49 -13.36 30.59 -11.10
CA ALA A 49 -14.16 30.53 -9.88
C ALA A 49 -14.33 29.06 -9.39
N ARG A 50 -14.57 28.12 -10.32
CA ARG A 50 -14.65 26.70 -10.01
C ARG A 50 -13.33 26.13 -9.50
N PHE A 51 -12.22 26.56 -10.10
CA PHE A 51 -10.88 26.16 -9.70
C PHE A 51 -10.55 26.64 -8.27
N VAL A 52 -10.83 27.90 -7.98
CA VAL A 52 -10.67 28.46 -6.62
C VAL A 52 -11.56 27.73 -5.62
N TYR A 53 -12.80 27.46 -5.96
CA TYR A 53 -13.70 26.69 -5.10
C TYR A 53 -13.12 25.31 -4.75
N LEU A 54 -12.62 24.58 -5.73
CA LEU A 54 -12.05 23.23 -5.50
C LEU A 54 -10.72 23.27 -4.74
N GLN A 55 -9.87 24.27 -5.03
CA GLN A 55 -8.53 24.32 -4.42
C GLN A 55 -8.50 25.01 -3.07
N VAL A 56 -9.42 25.90 -2.77
CA VAL A 56 -9.44 26.63 -1.49
C VAL A 56 -10.48 26.03 -0.56
N PHE A 57 -11.74 25.94 -1.00
CA PHE A 57 -12.83 25.51 -0.12
C PHE A 57 -12.95 24.00 0.05
N ARG A 58 -12.52 23.21 -0.93
CA ARG A 58 -12.58 21.76 -0.91
C ARG A 58 -11.21 21.08 -0.81
N HIS A 59 -10.15 21.88 -0.57
CA HIS A 59 -8.78 21.38 -0.48
C HIS A 59 -8.63 20.27 0.58
N ASP A 60 -9.14 20.52 1.78
CA ASP A 60 -8.99 19.58 2.90
C ASP A 60 -9.73 18.26 2.66
N ASP A 61 -10.92 18.32 2.03
CA ASP A 61 -11.68 17.14 1.66
C ASP A 61 -10.91 16.25 0.67
N PHE A 62 -10.36 16.87 -0.40
CA PHE A 62 -9.62 16.14 -1.42
C PHE A 62 -8.23 15.70 -0.96
N SER A 63 -7.56 16.51 -0.16
CA SER A 63 -6.28 16.14 0.47
C SER A 63 -6.45 14.97 1.43
N GLY A 64 -7.51 14.97 2.24
CA GLY A 64 -7.85 13.85 3.11
C GLY A 64 -8.14 12.56 2.34
N GLN A 65 -8.93 12.63 1.26
CA GLN A 65 -9.19 11.46 0.40
C GLN A 65 -7.91 10.96 -0.30
N ALA A 66 -7.05 11.86 -0.78
CA ALA A 66 -5.78 11.48 -1.39
C ALA A 66 -4.85 10.80 -0.38
N SER A 67 -4.78 11.31 0.84
CA SER A 67 -3.99 10.70 1.92
C SER A 67 -4.55 9.32 2.31
N SER A 68 -5.86 9.19 2.45
CA SER A 68 -6.51 7.90 2.75
C SER A 68 -6.28 6.85 1.67
N ASN A 69 -6.17 7.25 0.41
CA ASN A 69 -5.86 6.34 -0.69
C ASN A 69 -4.39 5.88 -0.72
N ARG A 70 -3.48 6.68 -0.16
CA ARG A 70 -2.05 6.35 -0.06
C ARG A 70 -1.74 5.48 1.16
N ILE A 71 -2.50 5.62 2.24
CA ILE A 71 -2.25 4.92 3.50
C ILE A 71 -2.99 3.58 3.49
N THR A 72 -2.25 2.50 3.69
CA THR A 72 -2.80 1.17 3.91
C THR A 72 -2.45 0.71 5.32
N LEU A 73 -3.45 0.33 6.09
CA LEU A 73 -3.25 -0.26 7.41
C LEU A 73 -2.92 -1.75 7.25
N ILE A 74 -1.68 -2.10 7.59
CA ILE A 74 -1.25 -3.50 7.64
C ILE A 74 -1.36 -3.96 9.09
N PRO A 75 -2.15 -5.01 9.38
CA PRO A 75 -2.23 -5.53 10.73
C PRO A 75 -0.91 -6.20 11.13
N THR A 76 -0.38 -5.82 12.28
CA THR A 76 0.79 -6.44 12.87
C THR A 76 0.37 -7.42 13.99
N PRO A 77 0.96 -8.63 14.04
CA PRO A 77 0.63 -9.59 15.07
C PRO A 77 0.98 -9.01 16.45
N PRO A 78 0.15 -9.25 17.45
CA PRO A 78 0.45 -8.82 18.82
C PRO A 78 1.60 -9.64 19.41
N VAL A 79 2.27 -9.08 20.40
CA VAL A 79 3.23 -9.82 21.21
C VAL A 79 2.43 -10.70 22.16
N ARG A 80 2.60 -12.03 22.03
CA ARG A 80 1.90 -13.01 22.87
C ARG A 80 2.30 -12.86 24.34
N GLY A 81 1.33 -12.94 25.26
CA GLY A 81 1.59 -12.91 26.70
C GLY A 81 2.54 -14.02 27.15
N GLU A 82 3.36 -13.76 28.15
CA GLU A 82 4.24 -14.76 28.77
C GLU A 82 3.47 -15.60 29.79
N ILE A 83 3.91 -16.85 29.97
CA ILE A 83 3.41 -17.72 31.03
C ILE A 83 4.53 -17.86 32.06
N VAL A 84 4.27 -17.44 33.28
CA VAL A 84 5.24 -17.47 34.39
C VAL A 84 4.70 -18.33 35.52
N ASP A 85 5.59 -18.85 36.36
CA ASP A 85 5.20 -19.51 37.60
C ASP A 85 4.87 -18.49 38.70
N VAL A 86 4.52 -18.98 39.91
CA VAL A 86 4.18 -18.15 41.08
C VAL A 86 5.37 -17.28 41.54
N ASN A 87 6.59 -17.62 41.19
CA ASN A 87 7.81 -16.86 41.53
C ASN A 87 8.24 -15.91 40.40
N GLY A 88 7.47 -15.82 39.30
CA GLY A 88 7.79 -15.00 38.13
C GLY A 88 8.80 -15.66 37.18
N VAL A 89 9.11 -16.95 37.34
CA VAL A 89 10.00 -17.66 36.44
C VAL A 89 9.26 -17.96 35.12
N PRO A 90 9.83 -17.57 33.95
CA PRO A 90 9.13 -17.75 32.68
C PRO A 90 9.12 -19.23 32.25
N LEU A 91 7.91 -19.78 32.13
CA LEU A 91 7.66 -21.14 31.62
C LEU A 91 7.47 -21.13 30.11
N ALA A 92 6.91 -20.05 29.57
CA ALA A 92 6.83 -19.76 28.13
C ALA A 92 7.04 -18.27 27.91
N LYS A 93 8.06 -17.92 27.14
CA LYS A 93 8.44 -16.53 26.83
C LYS A 93 8.61 -16.31 25.34
N ASN A 94 8.67 -15.06 24.96
CA ASN A 94 8.88 -14.65 23.57
C ASN A 94 10.36 -14.30 23.37
N TYR A 95 10.91 -14.81 22.28
CA TYR A 95 12.31 -14.55 21.92
C TYR A 95 12.36 -13.94 20.51
N PRO A 96 12.83 -12.68 20.35
CA PRO A 96 13.01 -12.08 19.04
C PRO A 96 14.20 -12.74 18.34
N VAL A 97 14.02 -13.11 17.08
CA VAL A 97 15.10 -13.62 16.22
C VAL A 97 15.00 -12.97 14.85
N PHE A 98 16.14 -12.84 14.22
CA PHE A 98 16.18 -12.41 12.83
C PHE A 98 15.87 -13.59 11.91
N SER A 99 15.03 -13.36 10.91
CA SER A 99 14.72 -14.29 9.84
C SER A 99 15.14 -13.71 8.49
N LEU A 100 15.65 -14.58 7.63
CA LEU A 100 15.93 -14.24 6.25
C LEU A 100 14.69 -14.53 5.42
N GLU A 101 14.15 -13.51 4.78
CA GLU A 101 12.91 -13.58 4.00
C GLU A 101 13.16 -13.16 2.56
N VAL A 102 12.40 -13.75 1.66
CA VAL A 102 12.50 -13.49 0.22
C VAL A 102 11.11 -13.12 -0.31
N ILE A 103 11.03 -12.05 -1.10
CA ILE A 103 9.84 -11.61 -1.82
C ILE A 103 10.01 -12.02 -3.29
N PRO A 104 9.35 -13.10 -3.75
CA PRO A 104 9.59 -13.65 -5.08
C PRO A 104 9.34 -12.67 -6.22
N SER A 105 8.37 -11.76 -6.07
CA SER A 105 8.03 -10.75 -7.08
C SER A 105 9.10 -9.66 -7.26
N ARG A 106 9.99 -9.47 -6.29
CA ARG A 106 11.06 -8.46 -6.33
C ARG A 106 12.41 -9.04 -6.73
N ILE A 107 12.51 -10.35 -6.89
CA ILE A 107 13.75 -11.01 -7.31
C ILE A 107 14.00 -10.74 -8.80
N GLU A 108 15.19 -10.22 -9.11
CA GLU A 108 15.69 -10.08 -10.48
C GLU A 108 16.51 -11.32 -10.85
N GLY A 109 16.08 -12.08 -11.85
CA GLY A 109 16.75 -13.29 -12.32
C GLY A 109 16.20 -14.59 -11.73
N LYS A 110 17.05 -15.60 -11.62
CA LYS A 110 16.65 -16.91 -11.09
C LYS A 110 16.78 -16.96 -9.58
N MET A 111 15.78 -17.50 -8.92
CA MET A 111 15.75 -17.67 -7.46
C MET A 111 16.95 -18.48 -6.95
N GLU A 112 17.34 -19.50 -7.71
CA GLU A 112 18.44 -20.38 -7.38
C GLU A 112 19.78 -19.64 -7.31
N ASP A 113 20.02 -18.70 -8.24
CA ASP A 113 21.24 -17.88 -8.28
C ASP A 113 21.34 -16.95 -7.06
N VAL A 114 20.19 -16.39 -6.65
CA VAL A 114 20.10 -15.55 -5.44
C VAL A 114 20.37 -16.37 -4.19
N ILE A 115 19.77 -17.54 -4.08
CA ILE A 115 19.99 -18.46 -2.94
C ILE A 115 21.48 -18.87 -2.86
N GLU A 116 22.12 -19.19 -3.99
CA GLU A 116 23.53 -19.55 -4.01
C GLU A 116 24.44 -18.38 -3.60
N SER A 117 24.06 -17.17 -4.00
CA SER A 117 24.79 -15.96 -3.58
C SER A 117 24.62 -15.68 -2.08
N LEU A 118 23.44 -15.93 -1.52
CA LEU A 118 23.15 -15.78 -0.09
C LEU A 118 23.91 -16.79 0.79
N ARG A 119 24.24 -17.97 0.26
CA ARG A 119 25.05 -18.98 0.98
C ARG A 119 26.44 -18.52 1.36
N LYS A 120 26.95 -17.46 0.73
CA LYS A 120 28.24 -16.85 1.12
C LYS A 120 28.19 -16.17 2.49
N TYR A 121 26.99 -15.72 2.88
CA TYR A 121 26.78 -14.93 4.08
C TYR A 121 26.02 -15.70 5.16
N VAL A 122 25.19 -16.67 4.76
CA VAL A 122 24.27 -17.39 5.64
C VAL A 122 24.35 -18.88 5.35
N ASP A 123 24.46 -19.70 6.39
CA ASP A 123 24.38 -21.15 6.26
C ASP A 123 22.93 -21.60 6.01
N ILE A 124 22.62 -21.88 4.74
CA ILE A 124 21.29 -22.33 4.31
C ILE A 124 21.29 -23.85 4.20
N THR A 125 20.60 -24.49 5.11
CA THR A 125 20.52 -25.96 5.15
C THR A 125 19.57 -26.53 4.09
N PRO A 126 19.74 -27.79 3.68
CA PRO A 126 18.78 -28.46 2.79
C PRO A 126 17.34 -28.49 3.36
N THR A 127 17.21 -28.49 4.69
CA THR A 127 15.93 -28.45 5.39
C THR A 127 15.25 -27.09 5.22
N ASP A 128 16.02 -25.99 5.26
CA ASP A 128 15.51 -24.64 5.04
C ASP A 128 15.00 -24.49 3.61
N LEU A 129 15.77 -24.99 2.62
CA LEU A 129 15.34 -24.97 1.22
C LEU A 129 14.05 -25.77 0.99
N LYS A 130 13.96 -26.99 1.53
CA LYS A 130 12.76 -27.81 1.42
C LYS A 130 11.54 -27.11 2.00
N ARG A 131 11.69 -26.44 3.15
CA ARG A 131 10.65 -25.65 3.79
C ARG A 131 10.28 -24.41 2.96
N PHE A 132 11.27 -23.69 2.45
CA PHE A 132 11.08 -22.54 1.58
C PHE A 132 10.26 -22.85 0.33
N TYR A 133 10.62 -23.90 -0.39
CA TYR A 133 9.88 -24.32 -1.60
C TYR A 133 8.44 -24.74 -1.26
N LYS A 134 8.23 -25.43 -0.14
CA LYS A 134 6.87 -25.76 0.33
C LYS A 134 6.05 -24.50 0.65
N TYR A 135 6.64 -23.51 1.29
CA TYR A 135 5.97 -22.23 1.57
C TYR A 135 5.68 -21.46 0.30
N ARG A 136 6.59 -21.46 -0.68
CA ARG A 136 6.40 -20.81 -1.98
C ARG A 136 5.14 -21.28 -2.73
N GLU A 137 4.72 -22.52 -2.54
CA GLU A 137 3.46 -23.06 -3.12
C GLU A 137 2.21 -22.50 -2.44
N SER A 138 2.30 -22.14 -1.14
CA SER A 138 1.16 -21.69 -0.33
C SER A 138 1.07 -20.17 -0.19
N TYR A 139 2.17 -19.44 -0.38
CA TYR A 139 2.24 -17.99 -0.25
C TYR A 139 2.01 -17.29 -1.58
N ARG A 140 1.51 -16.04 -1.52
CA ARG A 140 1.40 -15.21 -2.71
C ARG A 140 2.77 -14.67 -3.12
N LYS A 141 2.97 -14.38 -4.41
CA LYS A 141 4.27 -13.97 -4.97
C LYS A 141 4.86 -12.69 -4.39
N PHE A 142 4.04 -11.84 -3.82
CA PHE A 142 4.44 -10.56 -3.20
C PHE A 142 4.56 -10.63 -1.66
N GLU A 143 4.32 -11.79 -1.07
CA GLU A 143 4.49 -11.99 0.37
C GLU A 143 5.93 -12.39 0.71
N ASN A 144 6.36 -12.02 1.91
CA ASN A 144 7.66 -12.38 2.45
C ASN A 144 7.68 -13.87 2.82
N ILE A 145 8.46 -14.65 2.10
CA ILE A 145 8.61 -16.09 2.33
C ILE A 145 9.89 -16.33 3.13
N PRO A 146 9.83 -16.93 4.32
CA PRO A 146 11.02 -17.18 5.10
C PRO A 146 11.89 -18.28 4.47
N LEU A 147 13.10 -17.90 4.06
CA LEU A 147 14.13 -18.82 3.57
C LEU A 147 14.85 -19.48 4.75
N LYS A 148 15.25 -18.70 5.77
CA LYS A 148 15.80 -19.19 7.03
C LYS A 148 15.09 -18.52 8.19
N LEU A 149 14.51 -19.31 9.10
CA LEU A 149 13.70 -18.81 10.20
C LEU A 149 14.50 -18.18 11.34
N ARG A 150 15.72 -18.64 11.54
CA ARG A 150 16.60 -18.18 12.65
C ARG A 150 17.97 -17.89 12.08
N LEU A 151 18.32 -16.63 12.00
CA LEU A 151 19.69 -16.19 11.76
C LEU A 151 20.39 -16.06 13.10
N THR A 152 21.68 -16.35 13.13
CA THR A 152 22.54 -15.91 14.23
C THR A 152 22.76 -14.40 14.11
N ASP A 153 23.11 -13.74 15.22
CA ASP A 153 23.41 -12.30 15.23
C ASP A 153 24.54 -11.96 14.26
N GLU A 154 25.52 -12.87 14.13
CA GLU A 154 26.64 -12.73 13.20
C GLU A 154 26.19 -12.84 11.74
N GLU A 155 25.34 -13.80 11.39
CA GLU A 155 24.76 -13.94 10.05
C GLU A 155 23.89 -12.74 9.71
N ALA A 156 23.04 -12.28 10.65
CA ALA A 156 22.18 -11.11 10.47
C ALA A 156 23.01 -9.85 10.23
N ALA A 157 24.08 -9.64 11.01
CA ALA A 157 24.98 -8.50 10.85
C ALA A 157 25.71 -8.53 9.49
N LYS A 158 26.29 -9.69 9.11
CA LYS A 158 26.97 -9.85 7.81
C LYS A 158 26.04 -9.60 6.65
N LEU A 159 24.83 -10.17 6.70
CA LEU A 159 23.86 -10.02 5.63
C LEU A 159 23.32 -8.59 5.53
N SER A 160 23.10 -7.91 6.66
CA SER A 160 22.59 -6.53 6.68
C SER A 160 23.49 -5.54 5.94
N VAL A 161 24.81 -5.75 5.95
CA VAL A 161 25.77 -4.92 5.21
C VAL A 161 25.62 -5.09 3.70
N HIS A 162 25.24 -6.29 3.25
CA HIS A 162 25.13 -6.65 1.83
C HIS A 162 23.70 -6.69 1.30
N LEU A 163 22.69 -6.33 2.10
CA LEU A 163 21.28 -6.36 1.68
C LEU A 163 21.00 -5.55 0.41
N ASN A 164 21.71 -4.45 0.22
CA ASN A 164 21.57 -3.61 -0.98
C ASN A 164 21.95 -4.31 -2.29
N GLU A 165 22.69 -5.41 -2.22
CA GLU A 165 23.07 -6.22 -3.37
C GLU A 165 21.96 -7.18 -3.81
N PHE A 166 20.97 -7.42 -2.91
CA PHE A 166 19.93 -8.42 -3.10
C PHE A 166 18.55 -7.76 -3.14
N LYS A 167 18.04 -7.50 -4.34
CA LYS A 167 16.67 -7.03 -4.48
C LYS A 167 15.69 -8.13 -4.11
N GLY A 168 14.70 -7.79 -3.26
CA GLY A 168 13.68 -8.74 -2.82
C GLY A 168 14.13 -9.70 -1.71
N VAL A 169 15.25 -9.42 -1.03
CA VAL A 169 15.70 -10.11 0.16
C VAL A 169 15.64 -9.16 1.34
N GLU A 170 15.08 -9.61 2.45
CA GLU A 170 14.89 -8.82 3.66
C GLU A 170 15.30 -9.61 4.90
N VAL A 171 15.84 -8.90 5.89
CA VAL A 171 16.08 -9.44 7.24
C VAL A 171 15.06 -8.82 8.17
N ASN A 172 14.13 -9.64 8.63
CA ASN A 172 13.04 -9.22 9.49
C ASN A 172 13.16 -9.82 10.87
N SER A 173 12.86 -9.02 11.90
CA SER A 173 12.76 -9.54 13.28
C SER A 173 11.39 -10.19 13.46
N ARG A 174 11.40 -11.47 13.86
CA ARG A 174 10.19 -12.23 14.20
C ARG A 174 10.28 -12.72 15.63
N THR A 175 9.16 -12.75 16.31
CA THR A 175 9.06 -13.26 17.67
C THR A 175 8.71 -14.75 17.63
N PHE A 176 9.56 -15.55 18.27
CA PHE A 176 9.33 -16.98 18.46
C PHE A 176 8.97 -17.28 19.89
N ARG A 177 8.11 -18.28 20.07
CA ARG A 177 7.74 -18.80 21.37
C ARG A 177 8.81 -19.78 21.86
N GLU A 178 9.35 -19.54 23.05
CA GLU A 178 10.34 -20.38 23.69
C GLU A 178 9.77 -21.00 24.97
N TYR A 179 10.05 -22.28 25.16
CA TYR A 179 9.69 -23.05 26.34
C TYR A 179 10.98 -23.51 27.04
N PRO A 180 11.51 -22.72 28.00
CA PRO A 180 12.83 -22.99 28.58
C PRO A 180 12.99 -24.39 29.21
N TYR A 181 11.90 -24.92 29.76
CA TYR A 181 11.88 -26.22 30.40
C TYR A 181 11.50 -27.38 29.49
N GLY A 182 11.19 -27.10 28.22
CA GLY A 182 10.96 -28.07 27.16
C GLY A 182 10.03 -29.22 27.56
N LYS A 183 10.58 -30.43 27.58
CA LYS A 183 9.82 -31.65 27.86
C LYS A 183 9.17 -31.71 29.24
N LEU A 184 9.75 -31.04 30.26
CA LEU A 184 9.24 -31.08 31.62
C LEU A 184 7.87 -30.43 31.75
N THR A 185 7.62 -29.37 30.97
CA THR A 185 6.41 -28.57 31.08
C THR A 185 5.44 -28.80 29.91
N SER A 186 5.84 -29.56 28.89
CA SER A 186 5.09 -29.74 27.65
C SER A 186 3.67 -30.31 27.85
N HIS A 187 3.48 -31.17 28.86
CA HIS A 187 2.18 -31.82 29.10
C HIS A 187 1.08 -30.85 29.53
N PHE A 188 1.42 -29.82 30.31
CA PHE A 188 0.42 -28.86 30.78
C PHE A 188 0.49 -27.53 30.03
N LEU A 189 1.68 -27.06 29.60
CA LEU A 189 1.81 -25.83 28.83
C LEU A 189 1.19 -25.98 27.44
N GLY A 190 1.40 -27.12 26.80
CA GLY A 190 1.04 -27.29 25.40
C GLY A 190 2.02 -26.58 24.46
N TYR A 191 1.50 -26.18 23.30
CA TYR A 191 2.32 -25.50 22.28
C TYR A 191 1.43 -24.61 21.39
N ILE A 192 2.08 -23.67 20.71
CA ILE A 192 1.48 -22.88 19.64
C ILE A 192 1.78 -23.54 18.28
N GLY A 193 0.82 -23.45 17.35
CA GLY A 193 1.00 -23.94 15.98
C GLY A 193 0.38 -23.01 14.96
N ARG A 194 0.69 -23.20 13.68
CA ARG A 194 0.07 -22.40 12.62
C ARG A 194 -1.45 -22.57 12.64
N ILE A 195 -2.14 -21.48 12.36
CA ILE A 195 -3.58 -21.46 12.16
C ILE A 195 -3.90 -22.35 10.95
N SER A 196 -4.69 -23.41 11.16
CA SER A 196 -5.18 -24.29 10.11
C SER A 196 -6.55 -23.85 9.63
N ASP A 197 -7.02 -24.43 8.53
CA ASP A 197 -8.34 -24.12 7.97
C ASP A 197 -9.46 -24.35 9.01
N LYS A 198 -9.35 -25.42 9.83
CA LYS A 198 -10.28 -25.67 10.94
C LYS A 198 -10.24 -24.59 12.02
N ASP A 199 -9.05 -24.06 12.33
CA ASP A 199 -8.95 -22.96 13.30
C ASP A 199 -9.58 -21.70 12.73
N GLN A 200 -9.43 -21.45 11.42
CA GLN A 200 -10.08 -20.32 10.75
C GLN A 200 -11.61 -20.42 10.80
N GLU A 201 -12.18 -21.59 10.54
CA GLU A 201 -13.61 -21.83 10.67
C GLU A 201 -14.11 -21.50 12.10
N ILE A 202 -13.39 -21.97 13.11
CA ILE A 202 -13.74 -21.70 14.52
C ILE A 202 -13.64 -20.18 14.82
N LEU A 203 -12.58 -19.52 14.36
CA LEU A 203 -12.40 -18.07 14.57
C LEU A 203 -13.48 -17.25 13.85
N GLU A 204 -13.98 -17.72 12.70
CA GLU A 204 -15.09 -17.10 11.99
C GLU A 204 -16.41 -17.29 12.73
N GLU A 205 -16.70 -18.52 13.21
CA GLU A 205 -17.89 -18.83 14.00
C GLU A 205 -17.94 -18.02 15.32
N GLU A 206 -16.79 -17.84 15.97
CA GLU A 206 -16.66 -17.06 17.20
C GLU A 206 -16.57 -15.54 16.95
N GLY A 207 -16.51 -15.08 15.69
CA GLY A 207 -16.38 -13.66 15.32
C GLY A 207 -15.02 -13.04 15.65
N LEU A 208 -13.99 -13.85 15.84
CA LEU A 208 -12.64 -13.45 16.25
C LEU A 208 -11.69 -13.18 15.08
N THR A 209 -12.12 -13.34 13.84
CA THR A 209 -11.31 -13.15 12.61
C THR A 209 -10.57 -11.82 12.59
N ALA A 210 -11.20 -10.74 13.06
CA ALA A 210 -10.57 -9.41 13.11
C ALA A 210 -9.40 -9.35 14.12
N LEU A 211 -9.52 -10.06 15.23
CA LEU A 211 -8.50 -10.12 16.29
C LEU A 211 -7.24 -10.86 15.80
N TYR A 212 -7.41 -11.88 14.96
CA TYR A 212 -6.31 -12.70 14.44
C TYR A 212 -5.73 -12.19 13.12
N ARG A 213 -6.14 -11.01 12.65
CA ARG A 213 -5.53 -10.40 11.46
C ARG A 213 -4.04 -10.17 11.69
N GLY A 214 -3.23 -10.70 10.76
CA GLY A 214 -1.76 -10.65 10.85
C GLY A 214 -1.14 -11.75 11.71
N SER A 215 -1.91 -12.45 12.54
CA SER A 215 -1.42 -13.57 13.34
C SER A 215 -1.35 -14.84 12.52
N THR A 216 -0.26 -15.59 12.68
CA THR A 216 -0.02 -16.85 11.95
C THR A 216 -0.08 -18.08 12.84
N HIS A 217 -0.07 -17.90 14.17
CA HIS A 217 -0.03 -18.95 15.16
C HIS A 217 -1.15 -18.82 16.18
N ILE A 218 -1.59 -19.95 16.72
CA ILE A 218 -2.63 -20.09 17.74
C ILE A 218 -2.23 -21.20 18.72
N GLY A 219 -2.68 -21.14 19.96
CA GLY A 219 -2.52 -22.22 20.93
C GLY A 219 -3.26 -23.48 20.52
N LYS A 220 -2.54 -24.60 20.43
CA LYS A 220 -3.10 -25.89 19.97
C LYS A 220 -3.51 -26.81 21.12
N SER A 221 -2.86 -26.73 22.25
CA SER A 221 -3.10 -27.59 23.40
C SER A 221 -2.69 -26.92 24.71
N GLY A 222 -3.07 -27.54 25.84
CA GLY A 222 -2.67 -27.14 27.19
C GLY A 222 -3.08 -25.71 27.57
N LEU A 223 -2.27 -25.08 28.42
CA LEU A 223 -2.50 -23.69 28.87
C LEU A 223 -2.43 -22.70 27.71
N GLU A 224 -1.58 -22.93 26.72
CA GLU A 224 -1.49 -22.11 25.52
C GLU A 224 -2.85 -22.02 24.78
N LYS A 225 -3.62 -23.11 24.72
CA LYS A 225 -4.95 -23.13 24.14
C LYS A 225 -6.02 -22.58 25.08
N TYR A 226 -5.96 -22.99 26.35
CA TYR A 226 -7.00 -22.61 27.32
C TYR A 226 -7.02 -21.11 27.59
N TYR A 227 -5.86 -20.48 27.70
CA TYR A 227 -5.71 -19.05 27.92
C TYR A 227 -5.46 -18.27 26.62
N GLU A 228 -5.78 -18.85 25.46
CA GLU A 228 -5.58 -18.21 24.17
C GLU A 228 -6.10 -16.76 24.09
N PRO A 229 -7.34 -16.44 24.52
CA PRO A 229 -7.86 -15.09 24.45
C PRO A 229 -7.07 -14.07 25.26
N GLN A 230 -6.48 -14.49 26.40
CA GLN A 230 -5.66 -13.64 27.25
C GLN A 230 -4.22 -13.54 26.77
N LEU A 231 -3.68 -14.63 26.20
CA LEU A 231 -2.31 -14.70 25.74
C LEU A 231 -2.09 -14.06 24.37
N HIS A 232 -3.08 -14.12 23.48
CA HIS A 232 -2.96 -13.62 22.12
C HIS A 232 -2.78 -12.09 22.08
N GLY A 233 -3.56 -11.34 22.87
CA GLY A 233 -3.53 -9.89 22.87
C GLY A 233 -4.29 -9.26 21.68
N ALA A 234 -4.23 -7.94 21.56
CA ALA A 234 -4.87 -7.19 20.49
C ALA A 234 -3.86 -6.89 19.35
N PRO A 235 -4.27 -7.01 18.08
CA PRO A 235 -3.40 -6.70 16.95
C PRO A 235 -3.04 -5.22 16.91
N GLY A 236 -1.82 -4.91 16.52
CA GLY A 236 -1.39 -3.58 16.15
C GLY A 236 -1.70 -3.29 14.68
N TYR A 237 -1.51 -2.03 14.26
CA TYR A 237 -1.60 -1.62 12.86
C TYR A 237 -0.39 -0.77 12.51
N GLN A 238 0.19 -1.08 11.37
CA GLN A 238 1.24 -0.27 10.77
C GLN A 238 0.66 0.47 9.58
N GLU A 239 0.85 1.78 9.55
CA GLU A 239 0.51 2.61 8.41
C GLU A 239 1.65 2.54 7.39
N VAL A 240 1.32 2.11 6.18
CA VAL A 240 2.27 2.01 5.07
C VAL A 240 1.75 2.85 3.93
N GLU A 241 2.58 3.76 3.43
CA GLU A 241 2.29 4.49 2.21
C GLU A 241 2.51 3.58 1.00
N LYS A 242 1.50 3.52 0.13
CA LYS A 242 1.58 2.85 -1.16
C LYS A 242 1.60 3.86 -2.29
N ASP A 243 2.41 3.60 -3.30
CA ASP A 243 2.37 4.36 -4.54
C ASP A 243 1.12 4.00 -5.38
N ALA A 244 0.93 4.70 -6.50
CA ALA A 244 -0.18 4.45 -7.42
C ALA A 244 -0.16 3.04 -8.05
N TYR A 245 0.94 2.32 -7.93
CA TYR A 245 1.13 0.96 -8.44
C TYR A 245 0.96 -0.12 -7.36
N GLY A 246 0.74 0.30 -6.10
CA GLY A 246 0.50 -0.61 -4.97
C GLY A 246 1.77 -1.17 -4.31
N ASN A 247 2.93 -0.53 -4.59
CA ASN A 247 4.21 -0.89 -3.95
C ASN A 247 4.37 -0.16 -2.61
#